data_49dcd4f13c4e4833bf0f5c8a0ba3ddf2
#
_entry.id   49dcd4f13c4e4833bf0f5c8a0ba3ddf2
#
_cell.length_a   1.000
_cell.length_b   1.000
_cell.length_c   1.000
_cell.angle_alpha   90.00
_cell.angle_beta   90.00
_cell.angle_gamma   90.00
#
_symmetry.space_group_name_H-M   'P 1'
#
loop_
_entity.id
_entity.type
_entity.pdbx_description
1 polymer ?
#
loop_
_entity_poly.entity_id
_entity_poly.type
_entity_poly.pdbx_seq_one_letter_code
_entity_poly.pdbx_strand_id
1 'polypeptide(L)'
;MTTINTLVFDLGGVLIDWNPEYLYSKLIPDEKERKWFLTTICTPDWNEQQDEGRSLKEATEHLVGKYPDHERSIRAYYDRWTEMLGGPIHETVEIFRELKFGPAGKGSGGPGAARLKLYALTNWSAETFPVALEMYEFLHWFDGRLVSGEEKTRKPFPEIYRLLIERFGIEPAKGIYVDDNIRNVLPARELGFIGIHFRTPQLFREELVGLGVL
;
A
#
# COMPACT_ATOMS: atom_id res chain seq x y z
N MET A 1 23.69 -7.19 -17.64
CA MET A 1 22.57 -6.53 -16.92
C MET A 1 22.06 -7.48 -15.87
N THR A 2 21.80 -7.00 -14.67
CA THR A 2 21.23 -7.84 -13.59
C THR A 2 19.77 -8.15 -13.95
N THR A 3 19.41 -9.44 -14.02
CA THR A 3 18.03 -9.84 -14.35
C THR A 3 17.14 -9.57 -13.14
N ILE A 4 16.13 -8.74 -13.34
CA ILE A 4 15.10 -8.47 -12.33
C ILE A 4 14.25 -9.74 -12.15
N ASN A 5 14.07 -10.15 -10.90
CA ASN A 5 13.30 -11.35 -10.55
C ASN A 5 12.20 -11.11 -9.52
N THR A 6 12.14 -9.90 -8.97
CA THR A 6 11.19 -9.55 -7.90
C THR A 6 10.63 -8.14 -8.11
N LEU A 7 9.34 -7.96 -7.84
CA LEU A 7 8.69 -6.66 -7.76
C LEU A 7 7.82 -6.60 -6.51
N VAL A 8 8.02 -5.57 -5.71
CA VAL A 8 7.27 -5.30 -4.47
C VAL A 8 6.39 -4.09 -4.68
N PHE A 9 5.10 -4.26 -4.48
CA PHE A 9 4.10 -3.19 -4.59
C PHE A 9 3.68 -2.64 -3.24
N ASP A 10 3.51 -1.34 -3.13
CA ASP A 10 2.51 -0.78 -2.24
C ASP A 10 1.10 -1.05 -2.77
N LEU A 11 0.09 -0.92 -1.92
CA LEU A 11 -1.32 -1.11 -2.29
C LEU A 11 -2.08 0.21 -2.37
N GLY A 12 -2.11 0.99 -1.30
CA GLY A 12 -2.79 2.28 -1.27
C GLY A 12 -2.11 3.29 -2.20
N GLY A 13 -2.87 4.03 -3.00
CA GLY A 13 -2.33 4.99 -3.98
C GLY A 13 -1.63 4.35 -5.20
N VAL A 14 -1.41 3.03 -5.20
CA VAL A 14 -0.78 2.29 -6.31
C VAL A 14 -1.74 1.34 -7.00
N LEU A 15 -2.38 0.45 -6.25
CA LEU A 15 -3.36 -0.52 -6.76
C LEU A 15 -4.80 -0.22 -6.32
N ILE A 16 -4.96 0.45 -5.18
CA ILE A 16 -6.26 0.79 -4.59
C ILE A 16 -6.27 2.28 -4.32
N ASP A 17 -7.28 2.96 -4.85
CA ASP A 17 -7.54 4.36 -4.54
C ASP A 17 -8.12 4.44 -3.11
N TRP A 18 -7.40 5.12 -2.21
CA TRP A 18 -7.81 5.36 -0.85
C TRP A 18 -7.75 6.85 -0.52
N ASN A 19 -8.89 7.41 -0.12
CA ASN A 19 -8.98 8.81 0.22
C ASN A 19 -10.08 9.08 1.26
N PRO A 20 -9.74 9.54 2.48
CA PRO A 20 -10.71 9.90 3.50
C PRO A 20 -11.76 10.95 3.05
N GLU A 21 -11.42 11.78 2.07
CA GLU A 21 -12.35 12.77 1.49
C GLU A 21 -13.62 12.13 0.92
N TYR A 22 -13.58 10.88 0.44
CA TYR A 22 -14.75 10.19 -0.12
C TYR A 22 -15.86 9.95 0.93
N LEU A 23 -15.48 9.71 2.17
CA LEU A 23 -16.40 9.62 3.30
C LEU A 23 -16.73 11.01 3.86
N TYR A 24 -15.69 11.79 4.14
CA TYR A 24 -15.87 13.02 4.92
C TYR A 24 -16.51 14.17 4.13
N SER A 25 -16.46 14.19 2.81
CA SER A 25 -17.27 15.11 2.00
C SER A 25 -18.78 14.93 2.20
N LYS A 26 -19.22 13.72 2.56
CA LYS A 26 -20.62 13.40 2.87
C LYS A 26 -20.98 13.74 4.32
N LEU A 27 -20.05 13.62 5.27
CA LEU A 27 -20.27 13.82 6.70
C LEU A 27 -20.09 15.28 7.14
N ILE A 28 -19.13 15.97 6.54
CA ILE A 28 -18.74 17.34 6.81
C ILE A 28 -18.69 18.09 5.47
N PRO A 29 -19.85 18.62 5.00
CA PRO A 29 -19.93 19.28 3.69
C PRO A 29 -19.07 20.53 3.56
N ASP A 30 -18.90 21.29 4.67
CA ASP A 30 -18.01 22.45 4.67
C ASP A 30 -16.55 22.03 4.50
N GLU A 31 -15.91 22.51 3.44
CA GLU A 31 -14.55 22.13 3.07
C GLU A 31 -13.51 22.55 4.11
N LYS A 32 -13.69 23.72 4.75
CA LYS A 32 -12.74 24.23 5.75
C LYS A 32 -12.81 23.41 7.03
N GLU A 33 -14.03 23.10 7.48
CA GLU A 33 -14.28 22.25 8.64
C GLU A 33 -13.76 20.84 8.40
N ARG A 34 -14.05 20.27 7.24
CA ARG A 34 -13.55 18.94 6.83
C ARG A 34 -12.04 18.87 6.80
N LYS A 35 -11.39 19.85 6.16
CA LYS A 35 -9.93 19.93 6.13
C LYS A 35 -9.35 20.05 7.54
N TRP A 36 -9.91 20.90 8.36
CA TRP A 36 -9.50 21.03 9.76
C TRP A 36 -9.66 19.68 10.49
N PHE A 37 -10.79 19.01 10.34
CA PHE A 37 -11.05 17.71 10.98
C PHE A 37 -10.00 16.66 10.60
N LEU A 38 -9.71 16.52 9.31
CA LEU A 38 -8.76 15.54 8.79
C LEU A 38 -7.28 15.91 9.06
N THR A 39 -6.98 17.17 9.34
CA THR A 39 -5.60 17.60 9.67
C THR A 39 -5.35 17.84 11.15
N THR A 40 -6.40 17.83 11.99
CA THR A 40 -6.30 18.13 13.43
C THR A 40 -6.80 17.00 14.31
N ILE A 41 -7.85 16.30 13.90
CA ILE A 41 -8.49 15.23 14.68
C ILE A 41 -8.07 13.86 14.10
N CYS A 42 -8.63 13.45 12.97
CA CYS A 42 -8.30 12.17 12.33
C CYS A 42 -7.13 12.35 11.36
N THR A 43 -5.96 12.67 11.90
CA THR A 43 -4.76 12.99 11.11
C THR A 43 -4.15 11.74 10.47
N PRO A 44 -3.36 11.89 9.37
CA PRO A 44 -2.56 10.79 8.85
C PRO A 44 -1.67 10.14 9.92
N ASP A 45 -0.98 10.93 10.76
CA ASP A 45 -0.13 10.42 11.83
C ASP A 45 -0.90 9.60 12.87
N TRP A 46 -2.17 9.96 13.14
CA TRP A 46 -3.03 9.16 13.99
C TRP A 46 -3.40 7.83 13.31
N ASN A 47 -3.73 7.84 12.02
CA ASN A 47 -4.03 6.61 11.27
C ASN A 47 -2.81 5.68 11.15
N GLU A 48 -1.63 6.23 10.91
CA GLU A 48 -0.37 5.48 10.82
C GLU A 48 -0.09 4.62 12.06
N GLN A 49 -0.58 4.99 13.26
CA GLN A 49 -0.42 4.18 14.47
C GLN A 49 -1.25 2.89 14.44
N GLN A 50 -2.42 2.91 13.80
CA GLN A 50 -3.25 1.73 13.60
C GLN A 50 -2.68 0.82 12.51
N ASP A 51 -2.07 1.43 11.49
CA ASP A 51 -1.31 0.70 10.48
C ASP A 51 -0.03 0.05 11.08
N GLU A 52 0.43 0.52 12.23
CA GLU A 52 1.52 -0.09 13.02
C GLU A 52 1.01 -1.11 14.05
N GLY A 53 -0.30 -1.37 14.09
CA GLY A 53 -0.90 -2.44 14.91
C GLY A 53 -1.56 -1.98 16.20
N ARG A 54 -1.78 -0.67 16.42
CA ARG A 54 -2.65 -0.19 17.48
C ARG A 54 -4.10 -0.55 17.15
N SER A 55 -4.87 -1.01 18.15
CA SER A 55 -6.26 -1.39 17.97
C SER A 55 -7.12 -0.20 17.53
N LEU A 56 -8.02 -0.43 16.56
CA LEU A 56 -8.95 0.59 16.06
C LEU A 56 -9.85 1.09 17.16
N LYS A 57 -10.33 0.18 18.03
CA LYS A 57 -11.18 0.52 19.18
C LYS A 57 -10.46 1.45 20.15
N GLU A 58 -9.24 1.09 20.56
CA GLU A 58 -8.45 1.90 21.48
C GLU A 58 -8.14 3.29 20.91
N ALA A 59 -7.77 3.34 19.62
CA ALA A 59 -7.49 4.58 18.92
C ALA A 59 -8.73 5.49 18.85
N THR A 60 -9.88 4.92 18.54
CA THR A 60 -11.15 5.63 18.44
C THR A 60 -11.57 6.19 19.80
N GLU A 61 -11.59 5.36 20.86
CA GLU A 61 -11.98 5.78 22.20
C GLU A 61 -11.05 6.87 22.76
N HIS A 62 -9.75 6.74 22.52
CA HIS A 62 -8.79 7.78 22.91
C HIS A 62 -9.10 9.12 22.23
N LEU A 63 -9.40 9.09 20.92
CA LEU A 63 -9.66 10.30 20.16
C LEU A 63 -11.01 10.93 20.54
N VAL A 64 -12.04 10.11 20.76
CA VAL A 64 -13.35 10.54 21.25
C VAL A 64 -13.22 11.22 22.63
N GLY A 65 -12.44 10.62 23.55
CA GLY A 65 -12.18 11.24 24.87
C GLY A 65 -11.51 12.62 24.77
N LYS A 66 -10.70 12.85 23.73
CA LYS A 66 -10.04 14.14 23.49
C LYS A 66 -10.93 15.15 22.77
N TYR A 67 -11.84 14.69 21.90
CA TYR A 67 -12.72 15.51 21.07
C TYR A 67 -14.18 15.01 21.13
N PRO A 68 -14.85 15.08 22.28
CA PRO A 68 -16.18 14.47 22.47
C PRO A 68 -17.25 15.05 21.54
N ASP A 69 -17.16 16.34 21.20
CA ASP A 69 -18.10 16.99 20.29
C ASP A 69 -18.05 16.44 18.85
N HIS A 70 -16.99 15.71 18.51
CA HIS A 70 -16.78 15.11 17.20
C HIS A 70 -16.93 13.58 17.20
N GLU A 71 -17.46 12.98 18.27
CA GLU A 71 -17.55 11.51 18.45
C GLU A 71 -18.11 10.81 17.22
N ARG A 72 -19.23 11.27 16.68
CA ARG A 72 -19.87 10.66 15.51
C ARG A 72 -18.94 10.60 14.30
N SER A 73 -18.23 11.68 14.02
CA SER A 73 -17.31 11.78 12.90
C SER A 73 -16.05 10.95 13.14
N ILE A 74 -15.54 10.89 14.36
CA ILE A 74 -14.38 10.07 14.74
C ILE A 74 -14.69 8.58 14.57
N ARG A 75 -15.84 8.12 15.11
CA ARG A 75 -16.25 6.70 14.98
C ARG A 75 -16.44 6.30 13.53
N ALA A 76 -16.98 7.18 12.70
CA ALA A 76 -17.20 6.93 11.28
C ALA A 76 -15.91 6.57 10.52
N TYR A 77 -14.72 6.98 11.00
CA TYR A 77 -13.45 6.71 10.32
C TYR A 77 -13.21 5.21 10.13
N TYR A 78 -13.49 4.40 11.14
CA TYR A 78 -13.34 2.94 11.05
C TYR A 78 -14.66 2.20 10.87
N ASP A 79 -15.77 2.70 11.40
CA ASP A 79 -17.09 2.07 11.19
C ASP A 79 -17.52 2.10 9.71
N ARG A 80 -17.00 3.07 8.95
CA ARG A 80 -17.34 3.30 7.55
C ARG A 80 -16.11 3.42 6.65
N TRP A 81 -14.98 2.85 7.06
CA TRP A 81 -13.70 3.01 6.36
C TRP A 81 -13.75 2.54 4.90
N THR A 82 -14.59 1.55 4.56
CA THR A 82 -14.77 1.09 3.18
C THR A 82 -15.28 2.18 2.24
N GLU A 83 -15.95 3.21 2.75
CA GLU A 83 -16.39 4.35 1.95
C GLU A 83 -15.26 5.32 1.61
N MET A 84 -14.08 5.14 2.20
CA MET A 84 -12.86 5.87 1.84
C MET A 84 -12.11 5.20 0.68
N LEU A 85 -12.55 4.00 0.24
CA LEU A 85 -11.98 3.29 -0.89
C LEU A 85 -12.68 3.74 -2.18
N GLY A 86 -11.93 4.34 -3.10
CA GLY A 86 -12.39 4.70 -4.44
C GLY A 86 -12.46 3.50 -5.41
N GLY A 87 -11.91 2.34 -4.98
CA GLY A 87 -11.84 1.13 -5.77
C GLY A 87 -10.45 0.84 -6.31
N PRO A 88 -10.31 -0.14 -7.22
CA PRO A 88 -9.05 -0.47 -7.85
C PRO A 88 -8.59 0.64 -8.82
N ILE A 89 -7.30 0.94 -8.83
CA ILE A 89 -6.66 1.74 -9.89
C ILE A 89 -6.49 0.80 -11.09
N HIS A 90 -7.50 0.73 -11.93
CA HIS A 90 -7.66 -0.30 -12.96
C HIS A 90 -6.45 -0.46 -13.86
N GLU A 91 -5.84 0.64 -14.31
CA GLU A 91 -4.68 0.61 -15.20
C GLU A 91 -3.46 -0.02 -14.50
N THR A 92 -3.26 0.21 -13.21
CA THR A 92 -2.17 -0.43 -12.45
C THR A 92 -2.48 -1.90 -12.18
N VAL A 93 -3.73 -2.24 -11.90
CA VAL A 93 -4.17 -3.64 -11.74
C VAL A 93 -3.97 -4.42 -13.04
N GLU A 94 -4.20 -3.80 -14.23
CA GLU A 94 -3.90 -4.43 -15.51
C GLU A 94 -2.39 -4.66 -15.73
N ILE A 95 -1.55 -3.71 -15.33
CA ILE A 95 -0.09 -3.91 -15.33
C ILE A 95 0.28 -5.09 -14.41
N PHE A 96 -0.29 -5.13 -13.20
CA PHE A 96 -0.06 -6.23 -12.27
C PHE A 96 -0.53 -7.57 -12.83
N ARG A 97 -1.69 -7.62 -13.49
CA ARG A 97 -2.21 -8.81 -14.18
C ARG A 97 -1.28 -9.29 -15.29
N GLU A 98 -0.76 -8.37 -16.09
CA GLU A 98 0.19 -8.67 -17.16
C GLU A 98 1.51 -9.24 -16.60
N LEU A 99 2.04 -8.64 -15.53
CA LEU A 99 3.23 -9.12 -14.83
C LEU A 99 3.02 -10.51 -14.21
N LYS A 100 1.83 -10.82 -13.70
CA LYS A 100 1.53 -12.10 -13.05
C LYS A 100 1.26 -13.22 -14.05
N PHE A 101 0.44 -12.95 -15.07
CA PHE A 101 -0.12 -13.99 -15.96
C PHE A 101 0.36 -13.87 -17.41
N GLY A 102 0.95 -12.72 -17.77
CA GLY A 102 1.49 -12.48 -19.10
C GLY A 102 2.84 -13.17 -19.35
N PRO A 103 3.47 -12.88 -20.51
CA PRO A 103 4.78 -13.45 -20.87
C PRO A 103 5.87 -13.13 -19.82
N ALA A 104 5.88 -11.91 -19.26
CA ALA A 104 6.81 -11.50 -18.21
C ALA A 104 6.68 -12.38 -16.93
N GLY A 105 5.44 -12.71 -16.54
CA GLY A 105 5.17 -13.58 -15.40
C GLY A 105 5.60 -15.05 -15.61
N LYS A 106 5.78 -15.46 -16.86
CA LYS A 106 6.27 -16.81 -17.21
C LYS A 106 7.81 -16.89 -17.33
N GLY A 107 8.50 -15.78 -17.07
CA GLY A 107 9.94 -15.64 -17.27
C GLY A 107 10.25 -15.25 -18.73
N SER A 108 10.59 -13.97 -18.94
CA SER A 108 10.92 -13.41 -20.26
C SER A 108 12.23 -13.92 -20.88
N GLY A 109 12.92 -14.84 -20.22
CA GLY A 109 14.24 -15.33 -20.58
C GLY A 109 14.31 -16.69 -21.31
N GLY A 110 13.22 -17.21 -21.88
CA GLY A 110 13.22 -18.51 -22.56
C GLY A 110 13.10 -19.73 -21.61
N PRO A 111 13.25 -20.96 -22.10
CA PRO A 111 13.12 -22.16 -21.28
C PRO A 111 14.16 -22.19 -20.16
N GLY A 112 13.70 -22.04 -18.90
CA GLY A 112 14.54 -22.00 -17.69
C GLY A 112 14.70 -20.66 -17.01
N ALA A 113 14.12 -19.57 -17.54
CA ALA A 113 14.10 -18.28 -16.84
C ALA A 113 13.23 -18.33 -15.58
N ALA A 114 13.75 -17.80 -14.47
CA ALA A 114 13.02 -17.72 -13.22
C ALA A 114 11.81 -16.81 -13.39
N ARG A 115 10.66 -17.27 -12.90
CA ARG A 115 9.43 -16.47 -12.87
C ARG A 115 9.61 -15.22 -12.00
N LEU A 116 9.12 -14.07 -12.49
CA LEU A 116 9.03 -12.85 -11.69
C LEU A 116 8.15 -13.09 -10.45
N LYS A 117 8.68 -12.77 -9.29
CA LYS A 117 7.97 -12.84 -8.01
C LYS A 117 7.33 -11.49 -7.69
N LEU A 118 6.09 -11.53 -7.29
CA LEU A 118 5.29 -10.32 -7.02
C LEU A 118 4.85 -10.33 -5.56
N TYR A 119 5.32 -9.36 -4.80
CA TYR A 119 5.03 -9.21 -3.37
C TYR A 119 4.31 -7.91 -3.09
N ALA A 120 3.56 -7.85 -1.97
CA ALA A 120 3.01 -6.61 -1.44
C ALA A 120 3.70 -6.24 -0.13
N LEU A 121 3.97 -4.94 0.05
CA LEU A 121 4.36 -4.34 1.32
C LEU A 121 3.50 -3.11 1.56
N THR A 122 2.55 -3.20 2.48
CA THR A 122 1.56 -2.15 2.71
C THR A 122 1.50 -1.69 4.16
N ASN A 123 1.32 -0.38 4.35
CA ASN A 123 0.87 0.16 5.63
C ASN A 123 -0.65 0.02 5.68
N TRP A 124 -1.13 -0.90 6.52
CA TRP A 124 -2.55 -1.19 6.65
C TRP A 124 -2.84 -1.86 7.99
N SER A 125 -3.93 -1.48 8.64
CA SER A 125 -4.36 -2.12 9.87
C SER A 125 -4.69 -3.61 9.67
N ALA A 126 -4.22 -4.45 10.59
CA ALA A 126 -4.55 -5.88 10.61
C ALA A 126 -6.07 -6.15 10.77
N GLU A 127 -6.84 -5.20 11.31
CA GLU A 127 -8.27 -5.36 11.53
C GLU A 127 -9.10 -5.10 10.26
N THR A 128 -8.63 -4.22 9.35
CA THR A 128 -9.35 -3.89 8.12
C THR A 128 -8.82 -4.60 6.88
N PHE A 129 -7.58 -5.04 6.88
CA PHE A 129 -6.98 -5.73 5.73
C PHE A 129 -7.74 -7.01 5.29
N PRO A 130 -8.25 -7.88 6.20
CA PRO A 130 -9.07 -9.04 5.82
C PRO A 130 -10.31 -8.66 4.99
N VAL A 131 -10.95 -7.54 5.29
CA VAL A 131 -12.11 -7.05 4.52
C VAL A 131 -11.67 -6.63 3.10
N ALA A 132 -10.51 -5.99 2.97
CA ALA A 132 -9.97 -5.66 1.65
C ALA A 132 -9.67 -6.91 0.81
N LEU A 133 -9.20 -8.00 1.43
CA LEU A 133 -8.99 -9.28 0.76
C LEU A 133 -10.30 -9.88 0.20
N GLU A 134 -11.41 -9.69 0.90
CA GLU A 134 -12.73 -10.13 0.41
C GLU A 134 -13.25 -9.24 -0.73
N MET A 135 -12.90 -7.95 -0.71
CA MET A 135 -13.34 -6.98 -1.72
C MET A 135 -12.58 -7.05 -3.04
N TYR A 136 -11.28 -7.39 -3.00
CA TYR A 136 -10.37 -7.26 -4.14
C TYR A 136 -9.66 -8.58 -4.45
N GLU A 137 -10.16 -9.31 -5.45
CA GLU A 137 -9.59 -10.59 -5.90
C GLU A 137 -8.10 -10.49 -6.25
N PHE A 138 -7.66 -9.40 -6.87
CA PHE A 138 -6.26 -9.23 -7.29
C PHE A 138 -5.27 -9.24 -6.11
N LEU A 139 -5.70 -8.96 -4.89
CA LEU A 139 -4.85 -9.09 -3.71
C LEU A 139 -4.40 -10.54 -3.45
N HIS A 140 -5.11 -11.53 -3.98
CA HIS A 140 -4.73 -12.94 -3.91
C HIS A 140 -3.71 -13.36 -4.98
N TRP A 141 -3.39 -12.49 -5.94
CA TRP A 141 -2.42 -12.81 -6.99
C TRP A 141 -0.97 -12.68 -6.53
N PHE A 142 -0.69 -12.02 -5.43
CA PHE A 142 0.66 -11.90 -4.89
C PHE A 142 1.25 -13.25 -4.47
N ASP A 143 2.56 -13.42 -4.66
CA ASP A 143 3.32 -14.59 -4.19
C ASP A 143 3.53 -14.55 -2.66
N GLY A 144 3.40 -13.36 -2.05
CA GLY A 144 3.40 -13.13 -0.62
C GLY A 144 3.05 -11.67 -0.30
N ARG A 145 2.59 -11.43 0.92
CA ARG A 145 2.19 -10.09 1.40
C ARG A 145 2.76 -9.87 2.78
N LEU A 146 3.12 -8.62 3.05
CA LEU A 146 3.51 -8.16 4.37
C LEU A 146 2.68 -6.92 4.72
N VAL A 147 1.89 -7.04 5.78
CA VAL A 147 0.95 -6.03 6.24
C VAL A 147 1.46 -5.46 7.56
N SER A 148 1.71 -4.18 7.61
CA SER A 148 2.35 -3.51 8.75
C SER A 148 1.65 -3.74 10.08
N GLY A 149 0.31 -3.74 10.10
CA GLY A 149 -0.48 -3.96 11.31
C GLY A 149 -0.32 -5.36 11.92
N GLU A 150 -0.02 -6.38 11.08
CA GLU A 150 0.29 -7.73 11.53
C GLU A 150 1.70 -7.81 12.14
N GLU A 151 2.64 -7.04 11.59
CA GLU A 151 4.07 -7.06 11.94
C GLU A 151 4.44 -6.07 13.05
N LYS A 152 3.54 -5.16 13.41
CA LYS A 152 3.76 -4.09 14.42
C LYS A 152 4.97 -3.20 14.09
N THR A 153 5.20 -3.00 12.83
CA THR A 153 6.19 -2.08 12.24
C THR A 153 5.72 -1.68 10.86
N ARG A 154 6.07 -0.49 10.40
CA ARG A 154 5.53 0.09 9.18
C ARG A 154 6.58 0.80 8.35
N LYS A 155 6.25 1.08 7.10
CA LYS A 155 7.01 2.02 6.28
C LYS A 155 6.93 3.43 6.90
N PRO A 156 7.99 4.24 6.88
CA PRO A 156 9.28 4.02 6.21
C PRO A 156 10.37 3.40 7.11
N PHE A 157 10.05 2.78 8.23
CA PHE A 157 11.04 2.20 9.12
C PHE A 157 11.80 1.04 8.47
N PRO A 158 13.15 1.01 8.53
CA PRO A 158 13.95 -0.01 7.85
C PRO A 158 13.63 -1.46 8.24
N GLU A 159 13.09 -1.66 9.43
CA GLU A 159 12.74 -2.97 10.01
C GLU A 159 11.76 -3.73 9.12
N ILE A 160 10.72 -3.07 8.61
CA ILE A 160 9.69 -3.74 7.79
C ILE A 160 10.25 -4.20 6.43
N TYR A 161 11.17 -3.45 5.85
CA TYR A 161 11.83 -3.84 4.59
C TYR A 161 12.80 -5.01 4.80
N ARG A 162 13.56 -5.00 5.90
CA ARG A 162 14.44 -6.12 6.26
C ARG A 162 13.63 -7.39 6.50
N LEU A 163 12.50 -7.28 7.20
CA LEU A 163 11.57 -8.38 7.43
C LEU A 163 11.02 -8.93 6.10
N LEU A 164 10.63 -8.06 5.16
CA LEU A 164 10.20 -8.46 3.83
C LEU A 164 11.30 -9.23 3.08
N ILE A 165 12.54 -8.69 3.08
CA ILE A 165 13.70 -9.30 2.45
C ILE A 165 13.97 -10.69 3.01
N GLU A 166 14.01 -10.81 4.33
CA GLU A 166 14.28 -12.06 5.04
C GLU A 166 13.17 -13.09 4.80
N ARG A 167 11.91 -12.70 4.99
CA ARG A 167 10.74 -13.60 4.88
C ARG A 167 10.60 -14.23 3.51
N PHE A 168 10.87 -13.48 2.46
CA PHE A 168 10.66 -13.96 1.08
C PHE A 168 11.98 -14.26 0.35
N GLY A 169 13.13 -14.16 1.02
CA GLY A 169 14.42 -14.43 0.41
C GLY A 169 14.73 -13.51 -0.77
N ILE A 170 14.38 -12.22 -0.67
CA ILE A 170 14.55 -11.24 -1.74
C ILE A 170 16.02 -10.83 -1.85
N GLU A 171 16.53 -10.76 -3.08
CA GLU A 171 17.80 -10.11 -3.42
C GLU A 171 17.47 -8.64 -3.86
N PRO A 172 17.68 -7.62 -3.01
CA PRO A 172 17.26 -6.25 -3.35
C PRO A 172 17.83 -5.74 -4.68
N ALA A 173 19.09 -6.07 -5.00
CA ALA A 173 19.73 -5.68 -6.27
C ALA A 173 19.07 -6.26 -7.53
N LYS A 174 18.19 -7.25 -7.38
CA LYS A 174 17.35 -7.84 -8.43
C LYS A 174 15.86 -7.52 -8.24
N GLY A 175 15.55 -6.63 -7.30
CA GLY A 175 14.19 -6.26 -6.91
C GLY A 175 13.83 -4.84 -7.31
N ILE A 176 12.58 -4.66 -7.73
CA ILE A 176 11.93 -3.36 -7.88
C ILE A 176 11.01 -3.17 -6.67
N TYR A 177 10.99 -1.95 -6.14
CA TYR A 177 10.05 -1.52 -5.11
C TYR A 177 9.26 -0.31 -5.63
N VAL A 178 7.93 -0.36 -5.62
CA VAL A 178 7.06 0.73 -6.10
C VAL A 178 6.12 1.20 -5.01
N ASP A 179 6.05 2.52 -4.80
CA ASP A 179 5.24 3.17 -3.76
C ASP A 179 4.93 4.61 -4.19
N ASP A 180 3.74 5.13 -3.89
CA ASP A 180 3.33 6.49 -4.21
C ASP A 180 3.94 7.54 -3.27
N ASN A 181 4.43 7.10 -2.11
CA ASN A 181 5.08 7.96 -1.14
C ASN A 181 6.61 7.85 -1.22
N ILE A 182 7.25 8.93 -1.63
CA ILE A 182 8.73 8.98 -1.74
C ILE A 182 9.43 8.63 -0.41
N ARG A 183 8.82 8.94 0.75
CA ARG A 183 9.35 8.58 2.08
C ARG A 183 9.54 7.08 2.24
N ASN A 184 8.73 6.28 1.55
CA ASN A 184 8.79 4.81 1.57
C ASN A 184 9.77 4.28 0.52
N VAL A 185 9.93 4.99 -0.60
CA VAL A 185 10.86 4.59 -1.68
C VAL A 185 12.31 4.73 -1.26
N LEU A 186 12.65 5.79 -0.52
CA LEU A 186 14.03 6.09 -0.14
C LEU A 186 14.68 4.97 0.68
N PRO A 187 14.07 4.43 1.77
CA PRO A 187 14.67 3.31 2.52
C PRO A 187 14.82 2.04 1.69
N ALA A 188 13.90 1.77 0.75
CA ALA A 188 14.05 0.64 -0.16
C ALA A 188 15.28 0.79 -1.07
N ARG A 189 15.54 2.01 -1.59
CA ARG A 189 16.75 2.32 -2.36
C ARG A 189 18.03 2.14 -1.55
N GLU A 190 18.03 2.58 -0.29
CA GLU A 190 19.17 2.40 0.62
C GLU A 190 19.49 0.93 0.87
N LEU A 191 18.50 0.06 0.83
CA LEU A 191 18.65 -1.40 0.93
C LEU A 191 19.01 -2.08 -0.39
N GLY A 192 19.13 -1.32 -1.49
CA GLY A 192 19.59 -1.81 -2.79
C GLY A 192 18.50 -2.13 -3.81
N PHE A 193 17.22 -1.87 -3.52
CA PHE A 193 16.16 -1.98 -4.51
C PHE A 193 16.25 -0.92 -5.60
N ILE A 194 15.76 -1.24 -6.80
CA ILE A 194 15.37 -0.24 -7.79
C ILE A 194 14.04 0.37 -7.31
N GLY A 195 14.11 1.55 -6.66
CA GLY A 195 12.92 2.19 -6.11
C GLY A 195 12.22 3.05 -7.16
N ILE A 196 10.97 2.77 -7.45
CA ILE A 196 10.09 3.54 -8.33
C ILE A 196 9.14 4.38 -7.46
N HIS A 197 9.19 5.71 -7.64
CA HIS A 197 8.20 6.61 -7.06
C HIS A 197 6.99 6.65 -7.99
N PHE A 198 5.95 5.91 -7.65
CA PHE A 198 4.71 5.84 -8.43
C PHE A 198 4.05 7.22 -8.52
N ARG A 199 3.66 7.60 -9.71
CA ARG A 199 2.94 8.86 -9.97
C ARG A 199 1.71 8.63 -10.82
N THR A 200 1.84 7.84 -11.87
CA THR A 200 0.72 7.44 -12.73
C THR A 200 0.96 6.02 -13.26
N PRO A 201 -0.09 5.27 -13.58
CA PRO A 201 0.05 3.95 -14.19
C PRO A 201 0.87 3.95 -15.47
N GLN A 202 0.72 4.99 -16.29
CA GLN A 202 1.47 5.13 -17.56
C GLN A 202 2.97 5.27 -17.32
N LEU A 203 3.40 6.18 -16.43
CA LEU A 203 4.81 6.35 -16.10
C LEU A 203 5.41 5.09 -15.49
N PHE A 204 4.65 4.41 -14.63
CA PHE A 204 5.07 3.14 -14.06
C PHE A 204 5.32 2.08 -15.14
N ARG A 205 4.42 1.96 -16.12
CA ARG A 205 4.61 1.06 -17.27
C ARG A 205 5.86 1.40 -18.07
N GLU A 206 6.09 2.68 -18.35
CA GLU A 206 7.27 3.15 -19.09
C GLU A 206 8.58 2.79 -18.35
N GLU A 207 8.61 2.95 -17.02
CA GLU A 207 9.76 2.54 -16.19
C GLU A 207 9.98 1.03 -16.24
N LEU A 208 8.94 0.20 -16.16
CA LEU A 208 9.04 -1.26 -16.25
C LEU A 208 9.55 -1.71 -17.63
N VAL A 209 9.08 -1.09 -18.71
CA VAL A 209 9.60 -1.34 -20.07
C VAL A 209 11.07 -0.95 -20.18
N GLY A 210 11.46 0.21 -19.64
CA GLY A 210 12.86 0.66 -19.61
C GLY A 210 13.79 -0.27 -18.82
N LEU A 211 13.26 -0.98 -17.83
CA LEU A 211 13.97 -1.97 -17.04
C LEU A 211 13.94 -3.38 -17.67
N GLY A 212 13.24 -3.57 -18.80
CA GLY A 212 13.10 -4.85 -19.49
C GLY A 212 12.25 -5.88 -18.73
N VAL A 213 11.30 -5.41 -17.92
CA VAL A 213 10.39 -6.25 -17.15
C VAL A 213 9.05 -6.47 -17.89
N LEU A 214 8.63 -5.47 -18.68
CA LEU A 214 7.51 -5.52 -19.63
C LEU A 214 7.98 -5.37 -21.07
#